data_4ead26f7fd84cb9054636caf50610d60
#
_entry.id   4ead26f7fd84cb9054636caf50610d60
#
_cell.length_a   1.000
_cell.length_b   1.000
_cell.length_c   1.000
_cell.angle_alpha   90.00
_cell.angle_beta   90.00
_cell.angle_gamma   90.00
#
_symmetry.space_group_name_H-M   'P 1'
#
loop_
_entity.id
_entity.type
_entity.pdbx_description
1 polymer ?
#
loop_
_entity_poly.entity_id
_entity_poly.type
_entity_poly.pdbx_seq_one_letter_code
_entity_poly.pdbx_strand_id
1 'polypeptide(L)'
;MKLHHIALAAIAAATFASQAQAAVFNGATSAAGNVATEFTIGSALSFDLDLVSKAPITLNFTLESADFSGDAMTFSALVRNLSGLGFDNVNVTLSGITFAAPAGTITTDGFSAVSAYGSSATQAWASFTPGVSSEFYIGSPLGNAGEVNWTLNLDGLQAGQQFSVTVAVPEPETYGLAVAGLAALGFAARRRKAG
;
A
#
# COMPACT_ATOMS: atom_id res chain seq x y z
N MET A 1 -43.71 8.35 -61.19
CA MET A 1 -42.35 8.14 -60.63
C MET A 1 -42.39 8.38 -59.16
N LYS A 2 -42.28 7.32 -58.33
CA LYS A 2 -42.24 7.43 -56.87
C LYS A 2 -40.83 7.13 -56.37
N LEU A 3 -40.11 8.14 -55.89
CA LEU A 3 -38.79 7.97 -55.27
C LEU A 3 -38.98 7.35 -53.88
N HIS A 4 -38.37 6.18 -53.69
CA HIS A 4 -38.29 5.55 -52.39
C HIS A 4 -37.04 6.10 -51.68
N HIS A 5 -37.23 6.77 -50.57
CA HIS A 5 -36.16 7.22 -49.69
C HIS A 5 -35.77 6.04 -48.79
N ILE A 6 -34.61 5.46 -49.01
CA ILE A 6 -34.01 4.49 -48.11
C ILE A 6 -33.25 5.27 -47.05
N ALA A 7 -33.82 5.34 -45.84
CA ALA A 7 -33.13 5.89 -44.69
C ALA A 7 -32.14 4.82 -44.16
N LEU A 8 -30.85 5.07 -44.34
CA LEU A 8 -29.80 4.24 -43.78
C LEU A 8 -29.61 4.64 -42.31
N ALA A 9 -30.12 3.81 -41.39
CA ALA A 9 -29.89 3.99 -39.95
C ALA A 9 -28.49 3.45 -39.62
N ALA A 10 -27.52 4.33 -39.44
CA ALA A 10 -26.20 3.97 -38.90
C ALA A 10 -26.36 3.72 -37.40
N ILE A 11 -26.32 2.46 -36.97
CA ILE A 11 -26.20 2.06 -35.57
C ILE A 11 -24.74 2.29 -35.18
N ALA A 12 -24.45 3.38 -34.47
CA ALA A 12 -23.18 3.57 -33.79
C ALA A 12 -23.15 2.60 -32.59
N ALA A 13 -22.49 1.47 -32.76
CA ALA A 13 -22.13 0.61 -31.64
C ALA A 13 -21.05 1.35 -30.83
N ALA A 14 -21.47 1.99 -29.76
CA ALA A 14 -20.55 2.48 -28.73
C ALA A 14 -19.93 1.25 -28.07
N THR A 15 -18.72 0.88 -28.49
CA THR A 15 -17.89 -0.06 -27.76
C THR A 15 -17.48 0.64 -26.47
N PHE A 16 -18.16 0.34 -25.38
CA PHE A 16 -17.60 0.62 -24.06
C PHE A 16 -16.35 -0.24 -23.93
N ALA A 17 -15.19 0.35 -24.15
CA ALA A 17 -13.95 -0.25 -23.72
C ALA A 17 -14.04 -0.37 -22.21
N SER A 18 -14.30 -1.58 -21.69
CA SER A 18 -14.11 -1.85 -20.28
C SER A 18 -12.64 -1.53 -20.01
N GLN A 19 -12.40 -0.49 -19.25
CA GLN A 19 -11.05 -0.22 -18.75
C GLN A 19 -10.67 -1.48 -17.97
N ALA A 20 -9.60 -2.16 -18.41
CA ALA A 20 -9.04 -3.24 -17.65
C ALA A 20 -8.69 -2.65 -16.27
N GLN A 21 -9.40 -3.09 -15.26
CA GLN A 21 -9.24 -2.61 -13.90
C GLN A 21 -8.10 -3.43 -13.30
N ALA A 22 -7.23 -2.78 -12.54
CA ALA A 22 -6.24 -3.46 -11.71
C ALA A 22 -6.93 -4.44 -10.74
N ALA A 23 -6.12 -5.22 -10.04
CA ALA A 23 -6.58 -6.19 -9.04
C ALA A 23 -7.78 -5.67 -8.24
N VAL A 24 -8.78 -6.53 -8.06
CA VAL A 24 -10.00 -6.15 -7.32
C VAL A 24 -9.67 -5.92 -5.85
N PHE A 25 -9.97 -4.73 -5.37
CA PHE A 25 -9.87 -4.40 -3.95
C PHE A 25 -11.02 -5.06 -3.18
N ASN A 26 -10.68 -5.97 -2.26
CA ASN A 26 -11.64 -6.72 -1.44
C ASN A 26 -11.95 -6.04 -0.11
N GLY A 27 -11.43 -4.84 0.10
CA GLY A 27 -11.61 -4.07 1.32
C GLY A 27 -10.37 -4.03 2.22
N ALA A 28 -10.44 -3.17 3.21
CA ALA A 28 -9.39 -3.00 4.21
C ALA A 28 -9.78 -3.60 5.56
N THR A 29 -8.79 -4.11 6.29
CA THR A 29 -8.93 -4.55 7.68
C THR A 29 -8.05 -3.73 8.59
N SER A 30 -8.62 -3.21 9.68
CA SER A 30 -7.91 -2.51 10.75
C SER A 30 -8.60 -2.74 12.09
N ALA A 31 -7.80 -2.99 13.14
CA ALA A 31 -8.33 -3.23 14.49
C ALA A 31 -8.83 -1.96 15.22
N ALA A 32 -8.47 -0.76 14.74
CA ALA A 32 -8.64 0.48 15.49
C ALA A 32 -9.25 1.64 14.69
N GLY A 33 -10.08 1.34 13.70
CA GLY A 33 -10.86 2.35 12.98
C GLY A 33 -10.10 3.15 11.93
N ASN A 34 -8.87 2.75 11.56
CA ASN A 34 -8.18 3.31 10.40
C ASN A 34 -8.99 3.01 9.13
N VAL A 35 -9.04 3.96 8.19
CA VAL A 35 -9.87 3.90 6.99
C VAL A 35 -9.00 3.93 5.74
N ALA A 36 -9.37 3.15 4.73
CA ALA A 36 -8.81 3.22 3.39
C ALA A 36 -9.89 3.66 2.39
N THR A 37 -9.57 4.64 1.55
CA THR A 37 -10.39 5.05 0.42
C THR A 37 -9.62 4.74 -0.86
N GLU A 38 -10.24 4.00 -1.77
CA GLU A 38 -9.63 3.58 -3.03
C GLU A 38 -9.78 4.65 -4.11
N PHE A 39 -8.70 4.89 -4.87
CA PHE A 39 -8.63 5.75 -6.06
C PHE A 39 -7.94 5.03 -7.23
N THR A 40 -8.02 3.70 -7.27
CA THR A 40 -7.38 2.85 -8.29
C THR A 40 -7.87 3.20 -9.70
N ILE A 41 -6.92 3.36 -10.64
CA ILE A 41 -7.18 3.63 -12.06
C ILE A 41 -6.26 2.73 -12.90
N GLY A 42 -6.87 1.88 -13.77
CA GLY A 42 -6.11 0.94 -14.59
C GLY A 42 -5.25 0.00 -13.72
N SER A 43 -3.94 -0.08 -13.97
CA SER A 43 -2.99 -0.89 -13.20
C SER A 43 -2.37 -0.16 -11.99
N ALA A 44 -2.80 1.06 -11.70
CA ALA A 44 -2.31 1.85 -10.57
C ALA A 44 -3.24 1.73 -9.35
N LEU A 45 -2.83 0.94 -8.36
CA LEU A 45 -3.50 0.85 -7.06
C LEU A 45 -3.17 2.10 -6.25
N SER A 46 -4.14 2.96 -6.02
CA SER A 46 -3.97 4.23 -5.30
C SER A 46 -4.96 4.36 -4.16
N PHE A 47 -4.48 4.79 -3.00
CA PHE A 47 -5.28 4.87 -1.77
C PHE A 47 -5.02 6.14 -0.97
N ASP A 48 -6.07 6.62 -0.31
CA ASP A 48 -5.96 7.49 0.86
C ASP A 48 -6.14 6.63 2.12
N LEU A 49 -5.19 6.71 3.04
CA LEU A 49 -5.20 5.99 4.31
C LEU A 49 -5.31 6.99 5.45
N ASP A 50 -6.45 7.01 6.14
CA ASP A 50 -6.69 7.82 7.32
C ASP A 50 -6.36 7.01 8.57
N LEU A 51 -5.22 7.30 9.21
CA LEU A 51 -4.76 6.60 10.40
C LEU A 51 -5.13 7.37 11.66
N VAL A 52 -6.22 6.96 12.31
CA VAL A 52 -6.65 7.49 13.62
C VAL A 52 -5.90 6.86 14.78
N SER A 53 -5.06 5.86 14.51
CA SER A 53 -4.23 5.15 15.48
C SER A 53 -2.99 4.57 14.80
N LYS A 54 -2.01 4.12 15.58
CA LYS A 54 -0.81 3.40 15.12
C LYS A 54 -1.06 1.93 14.75
N ALA A 55 -2.28 1.43 14.91
CA ALA A 55 -2.63 0.06 14.50
C ALA A 55 -2.43 -0.12 12.99
N PRO A 56 -2.00 -1.30 12.54
CA PRO A 56 -1.83 -1.57 11.12
C PRO A 56 -3.17 -1.53 10.38
N ILE A 57 -3.10 -1.15 9.09
CA ILE A 57 -4.18 -1.31 8.13
C ILE A 57 -3.71 -2.23 7.01
N THR A 58 -4.51 -3.24 6.67
CA THR A 58 -4.23 -4.21 5.61
C THR A 58 -5.25 -4.06 4.50
N LEU A 59 -4.77 -3.81 3.29
CA LEU A 59 -5.54 -3.75 2.05
C LEU A 59 -5.48 -5.13 1.39
N ASN A 60 -6.63 -5.70 1.06
CA ASN A 60 -6.74 -7.04 0.47
C ASN A 60 -7.18 -6.95 -0.98
N PHE A 61 -6.58 -7.78 -1.84
CA PHE A 61 -6.78 -7.76 -3.27
C PHE A 61 -6.92 -9.17 -3.84
N THR A 62 -7.59 -9.26 -5.00
CA THR A 62 -7.60 -10.45 -5.87
C THR A 62 -7.11 -10.06 -7.26
N LEU A 63 -6.15 -10.80 -7.81
CA LEU A 63 -5.62 -10.61 -9.16
C LEU A 63 -6.67 -11.02 -10.21
N GLU A 64 -6.82 -10.21 -11.25
CA GLU A 64 -7.67 -10.45 -12.40
C GLU A 64 -6.83 -10.83 -13.63
N SER A 65 -7.46 -11.42 -14.63
CA SER A 65 -6.77 -11.79 -15.90
C SER A 65 -6.20 -10.57 -16.63
N ALA A 66 -6.82 -9.41 -16.47
CA ALA A 66 -6.39 -8.15 -17.06
C ALA A 66 -5.05 -7.65 -16.52
N ASP A 67 -4.69 -7.99 -15.28
CA ASP A 67 -3.45 -7.57 -14.63
C ASP A 67 -2.20 -8.10 -15.32
N PHE A 68 -2.33 -9.20 -16.07
CA PHE A 68 -1.24 -9.88 -16.75
C PHE A 68 -1.05 -9.44 -18.21
N SER A 69 -1.86 -8.52 -18.72
CA SER A 69 -1.88 -8.13 -20.13
C SER A 69 -1.70 -6.63 -20.39
N GLY A 70 -1.47 -5.85 -19.36
CA GLY A 70 -1.43 -4.39 -19.43
C GLY A 70 -0.09 -3.80 -18.95
N ASP A 71 -0.17 -2.58 -18.49
CA ASP A 71 0.93 -1.87 -17.85
C ASP A 71 1.31 -2.53 -16.52
N ALA A 72 2.54 -2.30 -16.06
CA ALA A 72 3.00 -2.81 -14.78
C ALA A 72 2.09 -2.34 -13.64
N MET A 73 1.68 -3.28 -12.79
CA MET A 73 0.89 -2.95 -11.61
C MET A 73 1.72 -2.13 -10.63
N THR A 74 1.17 -1.02 -10.17
CA THR A 74 1.85 -0.13 -9.23
C THR A 74 1.00 0.14 -7.99
N PHE A 75 1.67 0.48 -6.88
CA PHE A 75 1.03 0.86 -5.63
C PHE A 75 1.49 2.24 -5.18
N SER A 76 0.54 3.06 -4.73
CA SER A 76 0.79 4.34 -4.06
C SER A 76 -0.26 4.60 -2.98
N ALA A 77 0.09 5.38 -1.97
CA ALA A 77 -0.85 5.81 -0.96
C ALA A 77 -0.48 7.17 -0.36
N LEU A 78 -1.47 8.04 -0.22
CA LEU A 78 -1.42 9.19 0.67
C LEU A 78 -1.83 8.71 2.06
N VAL A 79 -0.97 8.90 3.06
CA VAL A 79 -1.23 8.46 4.44
C VAL A 79 -1.37 9.68 5.33
N ARG A 80 -2.57 9.92 5.84
CA ARG A 80 -2.87 11.01 6.78
C ARG A 80 -2.79 10.50 8.21
N ASN A 81 -2.03 11.21 9.03
CA ASN A 81 -1.95 10.96 10.45
C ASN A 81 -3.03 11.75 11.20
N LEU A 82 -4.09 11.09 11.56
CA LEU A 82 -5.21 11.65 12.34
C LEU A 82 -5.19 11.20 13.80
N SER A 83 -4.12 10.51 14.23
CA SER A 83 -4.00 9.97 15.60
C SER A 83 -3.65 11.02 16.66
N GLY A 84 -3.17 12.20 16.24
CA GLY A 84 -2.62 13.22 17.14
C GLY A 84 -1.23 12.89 17.73
N LEU A 85 -0.62 11.77 17.31
CA LEU A 85 0.71 11.30 17.74
C LEU A 85 1.69 11.40 16.57
N GLY A 86 2.97 11.69 16.81
CA GLY A 86 4.00 11.62 15.76
C GLY A 86 4.25 10.17 15.32
N PHE A 87 4.42 9.97 14.01
CA PHE A 87 4.83 8.69 13.44
C PHE A 87 6.33 8.73 13.12
N ASP A 88 7.13 8.02 13.92
CA ASP A 88 8.58 8.01 13.76
C ASP A 88 9.04 7.01 12.69
N ASN A 89 8.24 6.00 12.42
CA ASN A 89 8.54 4.95 11.44
C ASN A 89 7.29 4.52 10.70
N VAL A 90 7.47 4.03 9.48
CA VAL A 90 6.46 3.30 8.72
C VAL A 90 7.05 2.02 8.15
N ASN A 91 6.26 0.96 8.14
CA ASN A 91 6.54 -0.29 7.43
C ASN A 91 5.40 -0.60 6.46
N VAL A 92 5.76 -0.92 5.23
CA VAL A 92 4.85 -1.47 4.21
C VAL A 92 5.26 -2.91 3.97
N THR A 93 4.36 -3.85 4.22
CA THR A 93 4.63 -5.28 4.08
C THR A 93 3.68 -5.89 3.05
N LEU A 94 4.22 -6.68 2.14
CA LEU A 94 3.48 -7.44 1.13
C LEU A 94 3.31 -8.91 1.57
N SER A 95 2.16 -9.48 1.25
CA SER A 95 1.90 -10.92 1.37
C SER A 95 1.24 -11.42 0.09
N GLY A 96 1.71 -12.55 -0.44
CA GLY A 96 1.21 -13.13 -1.69
C GLY A 96 1.72 -12.46 -2.97
N ILE A 97 2.52 -11.40 -2.86
CA ILE A 97 3.14 -10.65 -3.98
C ILE A 97 4.48 -10.07 -3.52
N THR A 98 5.31 -9.59 -4.43
CA THR A 98 6.58 -8.93 -4.12
C THR A 98 6.71 -7.57 -4.80
N PHE A 99 7.61 -6.73 -4.31
CA PHE A 99 8.04 -5.53 -5.03
C PHE A 99 8.99 -5.90 -6.17
N ALA A 100 8.84 -5.20 -7.31
CA ALA A 100 9.82 -5.22 -8.39
C ALA A 100 10.86 -4.12 -8.18
N ALA A 101 12.03 -4.27 -8.82
CA ALA A 101 13.03 -3.21 -8.91
C ALA A 101 12.73 -2.30 -10.14
N PRO A 102 13.04 -0.99 -10.08
CA PRO A 102 13.56 -0.25 -8.94
C PRO A 102 12.50 -0.04 -7.84
N ALA A 103 12.98 0.19 -6.60
CA ALA A 103 12.10 0.51 -5.48
C ALA A 103 11.36 1.84 -5.70
N GLY A 104 10.12 1.93 -5.21
CA GLY A 104 9.38 3.18 -5.13
C GLY A 104 9.93 4.12 -4.06
N THR A 105 9.31 5.27 -3.87
CA THR A 105 9.71 6.27 -2.87
C THR A 105 8.78 6.25 -1.64
N ILE A 106 9.29 6.74 -0.52
CA ILE A 106 8.50 7.19 0.62
C ILE A 106 8.96 8.63 0.92
N THR A 107 8.02 9.58 0.92
CA THR A 107 8.28 11.02 1.10
C THR A 107 7.32 11.63 2.13
N THR A 108 7.50 12.89 2.48
CA THR A 108 6.65 13.61 3.43
C THR A 108 6.19 14.93 2.83
N ASP A 109 5.27 15.60 3.51
CA ASP A 109 4.79 16.96 3.18
C ASP A 109 5.85 18.08 3.36
N GLY A 110 7.06 17.73 3.83
CA GLY A 110 8.18 18.64 4.04
C GLY A 110 8.30 19.19 5.46
N PHE A 111 7.34 18.95 6.37
CA PHE A 111 7.47 19.28 7.80
C PHE A 111 8.32 18.27 8.56
N SER A 112 8.40 17.05 8.06
CA SER A 112 9.27 15.98 8.54
C SER A 112 10.22 15.56 7.43
N ALA A 113 11.39 15.03 7.79
CA ALA A 113 12.34 14.49 6.82
C ALA A 113 12.40 12.96 6.93
N VAL A 114 12.56 12.27 5.80
CA VAL A 114 12.93 10.86 5.77
C VAL A 114 14.39 10.75 6.20
N SER A 115 14.64 10.26 7.42
CA SER A 115 15.98 10.15 8.02
C SER A 115 16.67 8.83 7.69
N ALA A 116 15.91 7.79 7.41
CA ALA A 116 16.39 6.50 6.96
C ALA A 116 15.32 5.81 6.11
N TYR A 117 15.74 4.96 5.18
CA TYR A 117 14.85 4.30 4.22
C TYR A 117 15.48 3.00 3.74
N GLY A 118 14.66 1.98 3.50
CA GLY A 118 15.10 0.71 2.92
C GLY A 118 13.96 -0.12 2.38
N SER A 119 14.31 -1.10 1.57
CA SER A 119 13.35 -2.05 0.99
C SER A 119 13.95 -3.42 0.75
N SER A 120 13.08 -4.42 0.67
CA SER A 120 13.34 -5.79 0.25
C SER A 120 12.24 -6.22 -0.72
N ALA A 121 12.23 -7.48 -1.15
CA ALA A 121 11.19 -8.00 -2.03
C ALA A 121 9.77 -7.92 -1.42
N THR A 122 9.62 -7.99 -0.11
CA THR A 122 8.31 -8.02 0.55
C THR A 122 8.11 -6.91 1.58
N GLN A 123 9.08 -6.03 1.74
CA GLN A 123 9.03 -4.99 2.78
C GLN A 123 9.62 -3.69 2.26
N ALA A 124 8.99 -2.57 2.63
CA ALA A 124 9.58 -1.24 2.53
C ALA A 124 9.40 -0.53 3.88
N TRP A 125 10.36 0.30 4.26
CA TRP A 125 10.29 1.04 5.52
C TRP A 125 10.94 2.40 5.39
N ALA A 126 10.49 3.33 6.21
CA ALA A 126 11.12 4.63 6.38
C ALA A 126 11.07 5.06 7.84
N SER A 127 12.07 5.86 8.26
CA SER A 127 12.10 6.58 9.53
C SER A 127 12.00 8.06 9.28
N PHE A 128 11.31 8.78 10.15
CA PHE A 128 11.05 10.21 10.02
C PHE A 128 11.63 11.00 11.19
N THR A 129 12.14 12.20 10.91
CA THR A 129 12.67 13.11 11.94
C THR A 129 12.32 14.56 11.59
N PRO A 130 11.56 15.29 12.45
CA PRO A 130 10.75 14.74 13.56
C PRO A 130 9.69 13.75 13.04
N GLY A 131 9.02 13.04 13.95
CA GLY A 131 7.93 12.13 13.58
C GLY A 131 6.82 12.87 12.83
N VAL A 132 6.24 12.21 11.80
CA VAL A 132 5.19 12.79 10.95
C VAL A 132 3.92 13.03 11.75
N SER A 133 3.48 14.28 11.79
CA SER A 133 2.26 14.72 12.50
C SER A 133 1.06 14.96 11.57
N SER A 134 1.29 15.09 10.26
CA SER A 134 0.28 15.41 9.25
C SER A 134 0.12 14.28 8.24
N GLU A 135 0.99 14.20 7.25
CA GLU A 135 0.89 13.22 6.16
C GLU A 135 2.26 12.81 5.61
N PHE A 136 2.29 11.63 5.00
CA PHE A 136 3.41 11.14 4.21
C PHE A 136 2.89 10.36 3.00
N TYR A 137 3.77 10.13 2.04
CA TYR A 137 3.42 9.54 0.76
C TYR A 137 4.21 8.25 0.53
N ILE A 138 3.51 7.18 0.17
CA ILE A 138 4.07 5.91 -0.30
C ILE A 138 3.92 5.93 -1.82
N GLY A 139 5.02 5.93 -2.58
CA GLY A 139 4.98 6.16 -4.02
C GLY A 139 4.70 7.61 -4.36
N SER A 140 3.97 7.85 -5.45
CA SER A 140 3.62 9.18 -5.97
C SER A 140 2.10 9.32 -6.10
N PRO A 141 1.34 9.34 -5.00
CA PRO A 141 -0.12 9.41 -5.06
C PRO A 141 -0.62 10.74 -5.63
N LEU A 142 0.17 11.81 -5.54
CA LEU A 142 -0.17 13.14 -6.04
C LEU A 142 0.53 13.49 -7.36
N GLY A 143 1.36 12.60 -7.90
CA GLY A 143 2.12 12.85 -9.14
C GLY A 143 3.26 13.86 -8.98
N ASN A 144 3.81 14.02 -7.78
CA ASN A 144 4.88 14.98 -7.52
C ASN A 144 6.19 14.59 -8.23
N ALA A 145 6.97 15.58 -8.66
CA ALA A 145 8.24 15.36 -9.31
C ALA A 145 9.25 14.68 -8.36
N GLY A 146 9.90 13.62 -8.84
CA GLY A 146 10.91 12.88 -8.06
C GLY A 146 10.32 11.76 -7.20
N GLU A 147 9.01 11.63 -7.12
CA GLU A 147 8.34 10.50 -6.49
C GLU A 147 8.09 9.39 -7.50
N VAL A 148 8.21 8.13 -7.07
CA VAL A 148 8.07 6.93 -7.91
C VAL A 148 7.16 5.93 -7.21
N ASN A 149 6.13 5.44 -7.91
CA ASN A 149 5.25 4.39 -7.42
C ASN A 149 6.01 3.08 -7.20
N TRP A 150 5.54 2.29 -6.26
CA TRP A 150 6.03 0.95 -6.00
C TRP A 150 5.49 -0.01 -7.04
N THR A 151 6.35 -0.59 -7.87
CA THR A 151 5.95 -1.62 -8.83
C THR A 151 5.78 -2.96 -8.13
N LEU A 152 4.67 -3.66 -8.41
CA LEU A 152 4.39 -5.00 -7.90
C LEU A 152 4.78 -6.04 -8.96
N ASN A 153 5.47 -7.09 -8.51
CA ASN A 153 5.92 -8.18 -9.38
C ASN A 153 4.84 -9.28 -9.46
N LEU A 154 4.34 -9.52 -10.65
CA LEU A 154 3.34 -10.54 -10.96
C LEU A 154 3.94 -11.87 -11.44
N ASP A 155 5.27 -12.00 -11.51
CA ASP A 155 5.94 -13.20 -12.03
C ASP A 155 5.55 -14.45 -11.23
N GLY A 156 5.06 -15.46 -11.94
CA GLY A 156 4.62 -16.73 -11.34
C GLY A 156 3.25 -16.69 -10.67
N LEU A 157 2.57 -15.54 -10.66
CA LEU A 157 1.21 -15.41 -10.15
C LEU A 157 0.16 -15.67 -11.24
N GLN A 158 -1.09 -15.87 -10.83
CA GLN A 158 -2.23 -16.17 -11.72
C GLN A 158 -3.48 -15.39 -11.28
N ALA A 159 -4.40 -15.17 -12.21
CA ALA A 159 -5.72 -14.63 -11.91
C ALA A 159 -6.43 -15.47 -10.84
N GLY A 160 -7.15 -14.80 -9.94
CA GLY A 160 -7.82 -15.39 -8.78
C GLY A 160 -6.94 -15.53 -7.55
N GLN A 161 -5.62 -15.35 -7.65
CA GLN A 161 -4.76 -15.32 -6.46
C GLN A 161 -4.97 -14.04 -5.66
N GLN A 162 -4.84 -14.17 -4.33
CA GLN A 162 -4.99 -13.06 -3.40
C GLN A 162 -3.64 -12.56 -2.91
N PHE A 163 -3.56 -11.27 -2.69
CA PHE A 163 -2.42 -10.64 -2.03
C PHE A 163 -2.89 -9.52 -1.10
N SER A 164 -1.99 -9.04 -0.27
CA SER A 164 -2.28 -7.91 0.60
C SER A 164 -1.10 -6.96 0.75
N VAL A 165 -1.43 -5.70 1.02
CA VAL A 165 -0.50 -4.64 1.39
C VAL A 165 -0.86 -4.19 2.80
N THR A 166 0.06 -4.32 3.74
CA THR A 166 -0.12 -3.86 5.12
C THR A 166 0.75 -2.63 5.36
N VAL A 167 0.12 -1.54 5.78
CA VAL A 167 0.80 -0.33 6.26
C VAL A 167 0.72 -0.31 7.78
N ALA A 168 1.88 -0.27 8.43
CA ALA A 168 2.00 -0.26 9.89
C ALA A 168 2.90 0.89 10.33
N VAL A 169 2.55 1.50 11.46
CA VAL A 169 3.33 2.54 12.13
C VAL A 169 3.79 1.98 13.48
N PRO A 170 4.96 1.28 13.53
CA PRO A 170 5.42 0.62 14.73
C PRO A 170 5.67 1.61 15.86
N GLU A 171 5.24 1.26 17.07
CA GLU A 171 5.59 2.03 18.27
C GLU A 171 7.00 1.67 18.74
N PRO A 172 7.89 2.64 18.96
CA PRO A 172 9.23 2.37 19.48
C PRO A 172 9.21 1.59 20.80
N GLU A 173 8.20 1.86 21.62
CA GLU A 173 8.02 1.23 22.94
C GLU A 173 7.73 -0.27 22.85
N THR A 174 7.03 -0.73 21.81
CA THR A 174 6.69 -2.16 21.64
C THR A 174 7.94 -3.01 21.45
N TYR A 175 8.93 -2.52 20.74
CA TYR A 175 10.23 -3.22 20.59
C TYR A 175 11.02 -3.18 21.90
N GLY A 176 11.02 -2.06 22.60
CA GLY A 176 11.67 -1.91 23.91
C GLY A 176 11.10 -2.89 24.93
N LEU A 177 9.77 -2.99 25.03
CA LEU A 177 9.08 -3.93 25.92
C LEU A 177 9.32 -5.40 25.53
N ALA A 178 9.33 -5.72 24.24
CA ALA A 178 9.63 -7.08 23.78
C ALA A 178 11.06 -7.50 24.14
N VAL A 179 12.06 -6.64 23.93
CA VAL A 179 13.45 -6.88 24.31
C VAL A 179 13.59 -6.98 25.83
N ALA A 180 12.98 -6.10 26.60
CA ALA A 180 12.98 -6.14 28.06
C ALA A 180 12.32 -7.41 28.59
N GLY A 181 11.20 -7.84 28.00
CA GLY A 181 10.54 -9.11 28.35
C GLY A 181 11.40 -10.33 28.09
N LEU A 182 12.06 -10.40 26.92
CA LEU A 182 13.00 -11.48 26.58
C LEU A 182 14.22 -11.50 27.52
N ALA A 183 14.76 -10.32 27.86
CA ALA A 183 15.86 -10.22 28.82
C ALA A 183 15.43 -10.71 30.21
N ALA A 184 14.26 -10.33 30.69
CA ALA A 184 13.72 -10.76 31.98
C ALA A 184 13.52 -12.29 32.03
N LEU A 185 13.00 -12.89 30.95
CA LEU A 185 12.86 -14.35 30.81
C LEU A 185 14.22 -15.05 30.81
N GLY A 186 15.23 -14.50 30.13
CA GLY A 186 16.59 -14.99 30.11
C GLY A 186 17.24 -14.99 31.49
N PHE A 187 17.07 -13.92 32.26
CA PHE A 187 17.54 -13.84 33.65
C PHE A 187 16.85 -14.85 34.58
N ALA A 188 15.52 -15.00 34.44
CA ALA A 188 14.75 -15.95 35.23
C ALA A 188 15.17 -17.42 34.95
N ALA A 189 15.41 -17.75 33.68
CA ALA A 189 15.88 -19.08 33.26
C ALA A 189 17.27 -19.41 33.79
N ARG A 190 18.19 -18.42 33.84
CA ARG A 190 19.52 -18.59 34.41
C ARG A 190 19.50 -18.87 35.94
N ARG A 191 18.63 -18.14 36.66
CA ARG A 191 18.50 -18.38 38.12
C ARG A 191 17.97 -19.76 38.45
N ARG A 192 17.11 -20.37 37.65
CA ARG A 192 16.61 -21.74 37.86
C ARG A 192 17.63 -22.83 37.58
N LYS A 193 18.72 -22.56 36.84
CA LYS A 193 19.77 -23.52 36.57
C LYS A 193 20.95 -23.46 37.58
N ALA A 194 20.98 -22.41 38.42
CA ALA A 194 22.05 -22.18 39.41
C ALA A 194 21.64 -22.58 40.84
N GLY A 195 20.46 -23.09 41.07
CA GLY A 195 19.99 -23.75 42.30
C GLY A 195 19.59 -25.20 42.03
#